data_ed500016f2bc0a11702da0dc56933f13
#
_entry.id   ed500016f2bc0a11702da0dc56933f13
#
_cell.length_a   1.000
_cell.length_b   1.000
_cell.length_c   1.000
_cell.angle_alpha   90.00
_cell.angle_beta   90.00
_cell.angle_gamma   90.00
#
_symmetry.space_group_name_H-M   'P 1'
#
loop_
_entity.id
_entity.type
_entity.pdbx_description
1 polymer ?
#
loop_
_entity_poly.entity_id
_entity_poly.type
_entity_poly.pdbx_seq_one_letter_code
_entity_poly.pdbx_strand_id
1 'polypeptide(L)'
;MQKKKKWSLTTKIFIGLIGGLILGIVFNLFVPRSYVRDTIFVDGIFNVIGNGFIRLMKMLVVPLVFCSLVCGSSAIGDTMSLGKVGGKTIIFYLATTALAVTVAITVASVIRPGIGLNMDAIEVSEVKVTESTTVADTLLNIIPDNPIGSLANGNMLQIIFFALVVGILLAKMGERAEMVSNLMNQLNELMMEMTNLVMNLAPIGVFCMIARTFANLGFNAFVPLLKYMGSVTFALFVQCFVIYMILLFVFTRLNPFRFIKKFFPVMAFAFSTSTSKATIPMNIDTLEEKVGVSRKISSFTIPLGATINMDGTSIMQGVAVVFAAQAYGIHLGLSGYLTVIATATLASVGTAGIPSVGLVTLSMVFNAVGLPVEAIALIMGIDRILDMLRTAVNITGDAVCTTIVAHQNKELNREVFNHKPIETKEDQ
;
A
#
# COMPACT_ATOMS: atom_id res chain seq x y z
N MET A 1 -6.07 -37.87 -16.22
CA MET A 1 -5.21 -37.26 -15.16
C MET A 1 -5.86 -36.00 -14.64
N GLN A 2 -6.44 -36.02 -13.43
CA GLN A 2 -7.01 -34.83 -12.79
C GLN A 2 -5.87 -33.85 -12.49
N LYS A 3 -5.88 -32.66 -13.13
CA LYS A 3 -4.98 -31.55 -12.76
C LYS A 3 -5.21 -31.22 -11.29
N LYS A 4 -4.27 -31.59 -10.40
CA LYS A 4 -4.28 -31.16 -9.01
C LYS A 4 -4.41 -29.63 -8.99
N LYS A 5 -5.50 -29.12 -8.43
CA LYS A 5 -5.77 -27.68 -8.27
C LYS A 5 -4.63 -27.07 -7.45
N LYS A 6 -3.71 -26.36 -8.09
CA LYS A 6 -2.60 -25.70 -7.39
C LYS A 6 -3.18 -24.63 -6.47
N TRP A 7 -2.86 -24.70 -5.19
CA TRP A 7 -3.30 -23.69 -4.20
C TRP A 7 -2.75 -22.33 -4.57
N SER A 8 -3.57 -21.30 -4.41
CA SER A 8 -3.16 -19.91 -4.64
C SER A 8 -2.07 -19.50 -3.63
N LEU A 9 -1.24 -18.52 -3.97
CA LEU A 9 -0.24 -17.96 -3.04
C LEU A 9 -0.91 -17.47 -1.74
N THR A 10 -2.07 -16.83 -1.86
CA THR A 10 -2.91 -16.42 -0.74
C THR A 10 -3.21 -17.57 0.21
N THR A 11 -3.72 -18.69 -0.32
CA THR A 11 -4.05 -19.88 0.48
C THR A 11 -2.81 -20.42 1.22
N LYS A 12 -1.65 -20.45 0.54
CA LYS A 12 -0.40 -20.91 1.15
C LYS A 12 0.06 -19.98 2.29
N ILE A 13 -0.07 -18.65 2.12
CA ILE A 13 0.25 -17.67 3.16
C ILE A 13 -0.67 -17.84 4.38
N PHE A 14 -1.97 -18.05 4.16
CA PHE A 14 -2.91 -18.32 5.28
C PHE A 14 -2.58 -19.60 6.03
N ILE A 15 -2.21 -20.66 5.32
CA ILE A 15 -1.76 -21.91 5.96
C ILE A 15 -0.50 -21.66 6.77
N GLY A 16 0.46 -20.92 6.22
CA GLY A 16 1.67 -20.51 6.92
C GLY A 16 1.37 -19.72 8.19
N LEU A 17 0.45 -18.74 8.11
CA LEU A 17 0.02 -17.92 9.24
C LEU A 17 -0.62 -18.77 10.35
N ILE A 18 -1.63 -19.57 10.00
CA ILE A 18 -2.34 -20.41 10.97
C ILE A 18 -1.41 -21.45 11.58
N GLY A 19 -0.58 -22.09 10.75
CA GLY A 19 0.42 -23.06 11.22
C GLY A 19 1.45 -22.42 12.16
N GLY A 20 1.96 -21.24 11.80
CA GLY A 20 2.88 -20.46 12.63
C GLY A 20 2.26 -20.04 13.97
N LEU A 21 1.01 -19.57 13.94
CA LEU A 21 0.24 -19.21 15.13
C LEU A 21 0.10 -20.41 16.08
N ILE A 22 -0.37 -21.54 15.56
CA ILE A 22 -0.56 -22.76 16.36
C ILE A 22 0.78 -23.21 16.95
N LEU A 23 1.81 -23.31 16.12
CA LEU A 23 3.13 -23.74 16.57
C LEU A 23 3.71 -22.78 17.63
N GLY A 24 3.61 -21.47 17.40
CA GLY A 24 4.08 -20.45 18.35
C GLY A 24 3.38 -20.55 19.71
N ILE A 25 2.05 -20.71 19.71
CA ILE A 25 1.26 -20.91 20.95
C ILE A 25 1.65 -22.22 21.64
N VAL A 26 1.80 -23.32 20.89
CA VAL A 26 2.26 -24.61 21.46
C VAL A 26 3.63 -24.44 22.11
N PHE A 27 4.55 -23.75 21.46
CA PHE A 27 5.88 -23.46 22.04
C PHE A 27 5.77 -22.60 23.30
N ASN A 28 4.87 -21.62 23.33
CA ASN A 28 4.69 -20.73 24.48
C ASN A 28 4.08 -21.43 25.68
N LEU A 29 3.05 -22.28 25.48
CA LEU A 29 2.27 -22.86 26.56
C LEU A 29 2.78 -24.24 27.01
N PHE A 30 3.27 -25.07 26.08
CA PHE A 30 3.52 -26.49 26.34
C PHE A 30 5.02 -26.87 26.29
N VAL A 31 5.87 -26.03 25.67
CA VAL A 31 7.30 -26.33 25.60
C VAL A 31 8.05 -25.44 26.60
N PRO A 32 8.64 -26.00 27.67
CA PRO A 32 9.38 -25.21 28.64
C PRO A 32 10.57 -24.50 27.99
N ARG A 33 10.90 -23.31 28.50
CA ARG A 33 12.07 -22.58 28.06
C ARG A 33 13.32 -23.43 28.21
N SER A 34 14.04 -23.60 27.12
CA SER A 34 15.25 -24.45 27.07
C SER A 34 16.14 -23.99 25.93
N TYR A 35 17.42 -24.37 26.00
CA TYR A 35 18.38 -24.08 24.92
C TYR A 35 17.88 -24.57 23.55
N VAL A 36 17.28 -25.75 23.48
CA VAL A 36 16.73 -26.30 22.23
C VAL A 36 15.58 -25.48 21.73
N ARG A 37 14.61 -25.13 22.60
CA ARG A 37 13.44 -24.32 22.22
C ARG A 37 13.86 -22.93 21.79
N ASP A 38 14.59 -22.21 22.67
CA ASP A 38 14.82 -20.77 22.49
C ASP A 38 15.96 -20.51 21.49
N THR A 39 17.13 -21.18 21.67
CA THR A 39 18.30 -20.89 20.83
C THR A 39 18.25 -21.61 19.47
N ILE A 40 17.82 -22.89 19.41
CA ILE A 40 17.83 -23.62 18.13
C ILE A 40 16.59 -23.30 17.30
N PHE A 41 15.38 -23.40 17.87
CA PHE A 41 14.16 -23.20 17.09
C PHE A 41 13.76 -21.74 16.98
N VAL A 42 13.55 -21.01 18.09
CA VAL A 42 12.96 -19.67 18.10
C VAL A 42 13.95 -18.65 17.54
N ASP A 43 15.15 -18.55 18.11
CA ASP A 43 16.17 -17.58 17.71
C ASP A 43 17.11 -18.12 16.63
N GLY A 44 17.16 -19.42 16.42
CA GLY A 44 17.87 -20.07 15.31
C GLY A 44 16.98 -20.15 14.07
N ILE A 45 16.25 -21.23 13.91
CA ILE A 45 15.54 -21.56 12.64
C ILE A 45 14.50 -20.52 12.27
N PHE A 46 13.58 -20.18 13.21
CA PHE A 46 12.49 -19.24 12.88
C PHE A 46 13.02 -17.84 12.65
N ASN A 47 14.01 -17.41 13.43
CA ASN A 47 14.64 -16.12 13.28
C ASN A 47 15.39 -15.99 11.95
N VAL A 48 16.22 -16.98 11.61
CA VAL A 48 17.04 -16.95 10.39
C VAL A 48 16.16 -16.95 9.14
N ILE A 49 15.15 -17.83 9.07
CA ILE A 49 14.26 -17.90 7.91
C ILE A 49 13.36 -16.65 7.83
N GLY A 50 12.78 -16.25 8.96
CA GLY A 50 11.89 -15.07 9.01
C GLY A 50 12.64 -13.79 8.66
N ASN A 51 13.76 -13.51 9.32
CA ASN A 51 14.58 -12.33 9.03
C ASN A 51 15.27 -12.41 7.65
N GLY A 52 15.61 -13.63 7.19
CA GLY A 52 16.06 -13.84 5.80
C GLY A 52 15.04 -13.35 4.79
N PHE A 53 13.77 -13.69 5.01
CA PHE A 53 12.67 -13.19 4.16
C PHE A 53 12.53 -11.66 4.24
N ILE A 54 12.61 -11.06 5.44
CA ILE A 54 12.60 -9.59 5.57
C ILE A 54 13.78 -8.95 4.84
N ARG A 55 14.97 -9.52 4.94
CA ARG A 55 16.16 -9.00 4.23
C ARG A 55 15.98 -9.05 2.72
N LEU A 56 15.37 -10.11 2.17
CA LEU A 56 15.02 -10.19 0.76
C LEU A 56 14.01 -9.10 0.37
N MET A 57 13.01 -8.84 1.20
CA MET A 57 12.07 -7.73 0.99
C MET A 57 12.79 -6.37 1.01
N LYS A 58 13.63 -6.12 2.02
CA LYS A 58 14.42 -4.88 2.11
C LYS A 58 15.33 -4.65 0.90
N MET A 59 15.95 -5.70 0.37
CA MET A 59 16.81 -5.64 -0.81
C MET A 59 16.08 -5.06 -2.05
N LEU A 60 14.79 -5.34 -2.15
CA LEU A 60 13.98 -4.86 -3.28
C LEU A 60 13.56 -3.39 -3.16
N VAL A 61 13.54 -2.82 -1.95
CA VAL A 61 12.91 -1.53 -1.68
C VAL A 61 13.48 -0.41 -2.55
N VAL A 62 14.78 -0.18 -2.46
CA VAL A 62 15.43 0.95 -3.17
C VAL A 62 15.29 0.83 -4.69
N PRO A 63 15.70 -0.28 -5.33
CA PRO A 63 15.64 -0.38 -6.79
C PRO A 63 14.19 -0.41 -7.31
N LEU A 64 13.27 -1.10 -6.62
CA LEU A 64 11.87 -1.13 -7.02
C LEU A 64 11.23 0.25 -6.94
N VAL A 65 11.40 0.95 -5.82
CA VAL A 65 10.83 2.30 -5.61
C VAL A 65 11.39 3.27 -6.63
N PHE A 66 12.70 3.27 -6.87
CA PHE A 66 13.32 4.15 -7.85
C PHE A 66 12.76 3.91 -9.26
N CYS A 67 12.83 2.68 -9.77
CA CYS A 67 12.35 2.36 -11.12
C CYS A 67 10.84 2.61 -11.27
N SER A 68 10.06 2.21 -10.28
CA SER A 68 8.59 2.37 -10.31
C SER A 68 8.18 3.85 -10.29
N LEU A 69 8.85 4.68 -9.48
CA LEU A 69 8.59 6.12 -9.44
C LEU A 69 9.04 6.84 -10.72
N VAL A 70 10.17 6.45 -11.30
CA VAL A 70 10.62 7.00 -12.60
C VAL A 70 9.57 6.68 -13.67
N CYS A 71 9.11 5.42 -13.78
CA CYS A 71 8.07 5.03 -14.73
C CYS A 71 6.74 5.73 -14.45
N GLY A 72 6.31 5.80 -13.19
CA GLY A 72 5.08 6.46 -12.79
C GLY A 72 5.08 7.97 -13.07
N SER A 73 6.18 8.65 -12.75
CA SER A 73 6.30 10.09 -13.00
C SER A 73 6.53 10.43 -14.49
N SER A 74 7.13 9.53 -15.26
CA SER A 74 7.21 9.65 -16.71
C SER A 74 5.82 9.59 -17.34
N ALA A 75 4.98 8.67 -16.91
CA ALA A 75 3.57 8.60 -17.33
C ALA A 75 2.78 9.89 -16.97
N ILE A 76 3.09 10.54 -15.85
CA ILE A 76 2.52 11.84 -15.47
C ILE A 76 2.95 12.94 -16.46
N GLY A 77 4.22 12.98 -16.85
CA GLY A 77 4.74 13.95 -17.81
C GLY A 77 4.05 13.87 -19.17
N ASP A 78 3.80 12.67 -19.67
CA ASP A 78 3.02 12.44 -20.89
C ASP A 78 1.57 12.91 -20.73
N THR A 79 0.99 12.84 -19.54
CA THR A 79 -0.39 13.25 -19.25
C THR A 79 -0.55 14.74 -19.11
N MET A 80 0.50 15.48 -18.79
CA MET A 80 0.47 16.96 -18.85
C MET A 80 0.28 17.45 -20.29
N SER A 81 0.62 16.64 -21.30
CA SER A 81 0.27 16.89 -22.70
C SER A 81 -1.25 16.81 -22.96
N LEU A 82 -2.00 16.08 -22.15
CA LEU A 82 -3.47 16.03 -22.13
C LEU A 82 -4.11 17.22 -21.37
N GLY A 83 -3.31 18.16 -20.90
CA GLY A 83 -3.74 19.44 -20.36
C GLY A 83 -4.50 19.35 -19.02
N LYS A 84 -5.64 20.05 -18.94
CA LYS A 84 -6.41 20.25 -17.69
C LYS A 84 -6.90 18.95 -17.02
N VAL A 85 -7.14 17.88 -17.78
CA VAL A 85 -7.66 16.60 -17.25
C VAL A 85 -6.59 15.90 -16.43
N GLY A 86 -5.37 15.76 -16.97
CA GLY A 86 -4.26 15.10 -16.29
C GLY A 86 -3.86 15.80 -14.99
N GLY A 87 -3.68 17.12 -15.05
CA GLY A 87 -3.32 17.91 -13.87
C GLY A 87 -4.36 17.82 -12.75
N LYS A 88 -5.66 17.91 -13.06
CA LYS A 88 -6.73 17.75 -12.08
C LYS A 88 -6.73 16.36 -11.43
N THR A 89 -6.53 15.32 -12.23
CA THR A 89 -6.51 13.93 -11.77
C THR A 89 -5.38 13.70 -10.79
N ILE A 90 -4.17 14.17 -11.12
CA ILE A 90 -2.98 14.01 -10.25
C ILE A 90 -3.15 14.76 -8.94
N ILE A 91 -3.60 16.04 -9.00
CA ILE A 91 -3.84 16.84 -7.79
C ILE A 91 -4.87 16.14 -6.90
N PHE A 92 -5.93 15.59 -7.50
CA PHE A 92 -6.95 14.88 -6.74
C PHE A 92 -6.38 13.66 -6.05
N TYR A 93 -5.62 12.80 -6.75
CA TYR A 93 -5.01 11.61 -6.17
C TYR A 93 -4.05 11.94 -5.02
N LEU A 94 -3.17 12.91 -5.21
CA LEU A 94 -2.25 13.33 -4.14
C LEU A 94 -3.00 13.90 -2.91
N ALA A 95 -4.05 14.68 -3.14
CA ALA A 95 -4.85 15.25 -2.06
C ALA A 95 -5.64 14.17 -1.30
N THR A 96 -6.25 13.21 -2.01
CA THR A 96 -6.98 12.10 -1.37
C THR A 96 -6.05 11.17 -0.62
N THR A 97 -4.85 10.89 -1.13
CA THR A 97 -3.86 10.07 -0.45
C THR A 97 -3.36 10.75 0.83
N ALA A 98 -3.01 12.04 0.78
CA ALA A 98 -2.61 12.79 1.98
C ALA A 98 -3.72 12.81 3.04
N LEU A 99 -4.97 13.00 2.61
CA LEU A 99 -6.14 12.94 3.50
C LEU A 99 -6.33 11.53 4.08
N ALA A 100 -6.16 10.48 3.27
CA ALA A 100 -6.27 9.09 3.68
C ALA A 100 -5.25 8.71 4.77
N VAL A 101 -3.98 9.14 4.60
CA VAL A 101 -2.94 8.94 5.62
C VAL A 101 -3.26 9.70 6.90
N THR A 102 -3.77 10.93 6.79
CA THR A 102 -4.17 11.75 7.94
C THR A 102 -5.30 11.08 8.73
N VAL A 103 -6.32 10.57 8.03
CA VAL A 103 -7.41 9.78 8.65
C VAL A 103 -6.85 8.54 9.33
N ALA A 104 -5.94 7.81 8.67
CA ALA A 104 -5.31 6.61 9.20
C ALA A 104 -4.55 6.86 10.51
N ILE A 105 -3.71 7.90 10.53
CA ILE A 105 -2.95 8.31 11.73
C ILE A 105 -3.92 8.70 12.84
N THR A 106 -4.96 9.48 12.53
CA THR A 106 -5.96 9.90 13.50
C THR A 106 -6.70 8.71 14.13
N VAL A 107 -7.20 7.80 13.30
CA VAL A 107 -7.89 6.58 13.75
C VAL A 107 -6.97 5.73 14.63
N ALA A 108 -5.73 5.49 14.19
CA ALA A 108 -4.78 4.69 14.94
C ALA A 108 -4.34 5.35 16.26
N SER A 109 -4.23 6.69 16.29
CA SER A 109 -3.91 7.44 17.50
C SER A 109 -5.03 7.37 18.54
N VAL A 110 -6.29 7.29 18.10
CA VAL A 110 -7.47 7.14 18.99
C VAL A 110 -7.59 5.70 19.48
N ILE A 111 -7.53 4.71 18.60
CA ILE A 111 -7.70 3.28 18.93
C ILE A 111 -6.49 2.73 19.71
N ARG A 112 -5.31 3.28 19.46
CA ARG A 112 -4.04 2.90 20.10
C ARG A 112 -3.76 1.40 19.97
N PRO A 113 -3.61 0.89 18.75
CA PRO A 113 -3.50 -0.56 18.50
C PRO A 113 -2.21 -1.18 19.00
N GLY A 114 -1.10 -0.43 19.12
CA GLY A 114 0.20 -0.95 19.53
C GLY A 114 0.40 -1.03 21.04
N ILE A 115 -0.49 -0.42 21.84
CA ILE A 115 -0.36 -0.44 23.29
C ILE A 115 -0.63 -1.85 23.83
N GLY A 116 0.27 -2.31 24.69
CA GLY A 116 0.23 -3.65 25.31
C GLY A 116 1.10 -4.70 24.60
N LEU A 117 1.77 -4.33 23.50
CA LEU A 117 2.89 -5.08 22.94
C LEU A 117 4.18 -4.58 23.63
N ASN A 118 4.89 -5.49 24.25
CA ASN A 118 6.25 -5.20 24.72
C ASN A 118 7.24 -5.85 23.75
N MET A 119 7.88 -5.03 22.94
CA MET A 119 8.84 -5.47 21.92
C MET A 119 10.27 -5.56 22.48
N ASP A 120 10.51 -5.19 23.75
CA ASP A 120 11.82 -5.31 24.41
C ASP A 120 12.33 -6.77 24.48
N ALA A 121 11.41 -7.73 24.36
CA ALA A 121 11.73 -9.16 24.29
C ALA A 121 12.24 -9.63 22.92
N ILE A 122 12.18 -8.77 21.89
CA ILE A 122 12.69 -9.05 20.56
C ILE A 122 13.92 -8.15 20.38
N GLU A 123 15.13 -8.75 20.34
CA GLU A 123 16.37 -8.00 20.07
C GLU A 123 16.18 -7.15 18.81
N VAL A 124 16.08 -5.85 19.00
CA VAL A 124 15.99 -4.86 17.93
C VAL A 124 17.39 -4.28 17.73
N SER A 125 17.84 -4.23 16.48
CA SER A 125 19.02 -3.43 16.12
C SER A 125 18.80 -2.02 16.64
N GLU A 126 19.84 -1.41 17.23
CA GLU A 126 19.78 -0.08 17.87
C GLU A 126 18.90 0.88 17.07
N VAL A 127 17.80 1.32 17.68
CA VAL A 127 16.93 2.34 17.13
C VAL A 127 17.72 3.65 17.12
N LYS A 128 18.18 4.08 15.96
CA LYS A 128 18.71 5.44 15.82
C LYS A 128 17.51 6.39 16.00
N VAL A 129 17.34 6.87 17.22
CA VAL A 129 16.43 7.98 17.51
C VAL A 129 17.00 9.17 16.72
N THR A 130 16.36 9.47 15.61
CA THR A 130 16.68 10.69 14.86
C THR A 130 16.28 11.85 15.76
N GLU A 131 17.25 12.69 16.16
CA GLU A 131 16.97 13.94 16.87
C GLU A 131 15.86 14.67 16.12
N SER A 132 14.97 15.34 16.87
CA SER A 132 13.81 16.05 16.32
C SER A 132 14.30 17.12 15.32
N THR A 133 14.39 16.74 14.05
CA THR A 133 14.71 17.67 12.96
C THR A 133 13.58 18.69 12.85
N THR A 134 13.92 19.94 12.61
CA THR A 134 12.89 20.96 12.36
C THR A 134 12.15 20.66 11.05
N VAL A 135 10.93 21.17 10.91
CA VAL A 135 10.17 21.01 9.64
C VAL A 135 10.98 21.59 8.46
N ALA A 136 11.73 22.67 8.70
CA ALA A 136 12.60 23.27 7.69
C ALA A 136 13.71 22.32 7.26
N ASP A 137 14.39 21.66 8.20
CA ASP A 137 15.44 20.68 7.90
C ASP A 137 14.88 19.47 7.16
N THR A 138 13.67 19.03 7.51
CA THR A 138 13.00 17.94 6.80
C THR A 138 12.72 18.32 5.35
N LEU A 139 12.26 19.56 5.08
CA LEU A 139 11.99 20.03 3.73
C LEU A 139 13.28 20.17 2.91
N LEU A 140 14.37 20.68 3.51
CA LEU A 140 15.67 20.78 2.83
C LEU A 140 16.26 19.41 2.53
N ASN A 141 16.13 18.48 3.45
CA ASN A 141 16.63 17.11 3.30
C ASN A 141 15.86 16.26 2.26
N ILE A 142 14.79 16.79 1.66
CA ILE A 142 14.14 16.15 0.50
C ILE A 142 15.05 16.19 -0.73
N ILE A 143 15.85 17.25 -0.88
CA ILE A 143 16.73 17.45 -2.03
C ILE A 143 18.07 16.75 -1.77
N PRO A 144 18.46 15.75 -2.58
CA PRO A 144 19.72 15.05 -2.37
C PRO A 144 20.93 15.89 -2.84
N ASP A 145 21.96 16.00 -2.01
CA ASP A 145 23.27 16.51 -2.43
C ASP A 145 23.98 15.51 -3.36
N ASN A 146 23.79 14.21 -3.10
CA ASN A 146 24.32 13.12 -3.90
C ASN A 146 23.27 12.04 -4.11
N PRO A 147 22.59 11.98 -5.26
CA PRO A 147 21.55 10.99 -5.53
C PRO A 147 22.03 9.53 -5.44
N ILE A 148 23.26 9.25 -5.86
CA ILE A 148 23.83 7.89 -5.77
C ILE A 148 24.09 7.53 -4.31
N GLY A 149 24.60 8.46 -3.52
CA GLY A 149 24.74 8.29 -2.08
C GLY A 149 23.39 8.03 -1.40
N SER A 150 22.34 8.73 -1.82
CA SER A 150 20.98 8.53 -1.31
C SER A 150 20.45 7.14 -1.62
N LEU A 151 20.68 6.65 -2.85
CA LEU A 151 20.31 5.27 -3.25
C LEU A 151 21.07 4.23 -2.42
N ALA A 152 22.38 4.40 -2.23
CA ALA A 152 23.21 3.48 -1.45
C ALA A 152 22.83 3.43 0.04
N ASN A 153 22.51 4.59 0.62
CA ASN A 153 22.14 4.72 2.03
C ASN A 153 20.65 4.46 2.30
N GLY A 154 19.81 4.35 1.26
CA GLY A 154 18.38 4.16 1.39
C GLY A 154 17.61 5.38 1.92
N ASN A 155 18.10 6.61 1.64
CA ASN A 155 17.43 7.86 2.05
C ASN A 155 16.16 8.11 1.23
N MET A 156 15.04 7.58 1.67
CA MET A 156 13.85 7.43 0.85
C MET A 156 13.26 8.73 0.31
N LEU A 157 13.15 9.79 1.12
CA LEU A 157 12.64 11.09 0.64
C LEU A 157 13.47 11.64 -0.51
N GLN A 158 14.79 11.52 -0.41
CA GLN A 158 15.74 11.93 -1.44
C GLN A 158 15.64 11.08 -2.70
N ILE A 159 15.49 9.75 -2.54
CA ILE A 159 15.29 8.81 -3.66
C ILE A 159 14.01 9.14 -4.41
N ILE A 160 12.91 9.39 -3.69
CA ILE A 160 11.61 9.74 -4.27
C ILE A 160 11.74 11.04 -5.07
N PHE A 161 12.32 12.10 -4.47
CA PHE A 161 12.50 13.37 -5.15
C PHE A 161 13.30 13.22 -6.44
N PHE A 162 14.44 12.53 -6.38
CA PHE A 162 15.29 12.29 -7.53
C PHE A 162 14.58 11.47 -8.62
N ALA A 163 13.88 10.40 -8.24
CA ALA A 163 13.12 9.57 -9.18
C ALA A 163 11.99 10.35 -9.89
N LEU A 164 11.27 11.21 -9.16
CA LEU A 164 10.23 12.08 -9.73
C LEU A 164 10.82 13.05 -10.74
N VAL A 165 11.95 13.70 -10.41
CA VAL A 165 12.63 14.63 -11.33
C VAL A 165 13.10 13.91 -12.60
N VAL A 166 13.74 12.75 -12.46
CA VAL A 166 14.19 11.93 -13.60
C VAL A 166 13.01 11.55 -14.50
N GLY A 167 11.91 11.03 -13.93
CA GLY A 167 10.77 10.61 -14.73
C GLY A 167 10.07 11.76 -15.46
N ILE A 168 9.91 12.92 -14.80
CA ILE A 168 9.35 14.13 -15.44
C ILE A 168 10.26 14.58 -16.59
N LEU A 169 11.58 14.53 -16.42
CA LEU A 169 12.52 14.91 -17.48
C LEU A 169 12.50 13.92 -18.64
N LEU A 170 12.40 12.61 -18.38
CA LEU A 170 12.25 11.58 -19.43
C LEU A 170 10.99 11.83 -20.27
N ALA A 171 9.85 12.11 -19.63
CA ALA A 171 8.63 12.46 -20.33
C ALA A 171 8.81 13.74 -21.19
N LYS A 172 9.46 14.76 -20.64
CA LYS A 172 9.71 16.01 -21.38
C LYS A 172 10.67 15.84 -22.57
N MET A 173 11.62 14.93 -22.47
CA MET A 173 12.57 14.63 -23.56
C MET A 173 11.95 13.79 -24.68
N GLY A 174 10.90 13.01 -24.37
CA GLY A 174 10.17 12.19 -25.34
C GLY A 174 11.09 11.23 -26.10
N GLU A 175 11.00 11.21 -27.43
CA GLU A 175 11.78 10.33 -28.31
C GLU A 175 13.31 10.44 -28.09
N ARG A 176 13.80 11.59 -27.66
CA ARG A 176 15.24 11.81 -27.40
C ARG A 176 15.76 10.97 -26.22
N ALA A 177 14.88 10.53 -25.32
CA ALA A 177 15.22 9.72 -24.16
C ALA A 177 14.61 8.31 -24.23
N GLU A 178 14.12 7.87 -25.39
CA GLU A 178 13.40 6.61 -25.58
C GLU A 178 14.20 5.40 -25.05
N MET A 179 15.50 5.35 -25.31
CA MET A 179 16.38 4.28 -24.83
C MET A 179 16.38 4.20 -23.29
N VAL A 180 16.49 5.35 -22.63
CA VAL A 180 16.52 5.42 -21.16
C VAL A 180 15.13 5.09 -20.58
N SER A 181 14.06 5.57 -21.18
CA SER A 181 12.69 5.25 -20.79
C SER A 181 12.41 3.75 -20.92
N ASN A 182 12.81 3.13 -22.02
CA ASN A 182 12.67 1.69 -22.23
C ASN A 182 13.50 0.89 -21.22
N LEU A 183 14.73 1.34 -20.92
CA LEU A 183 15.55 0.71 -19.88
C LEU A 183 14.89 0.79 -18.52
N MET A 184 14.32 1.93 -18.11
CA MET A 184 13.63 2.08 -16.84
C MET A 184 12.38 1.19 -16.76
N ASN A 185 11.61 1.06 -17.84
CA ASN A 185 10.47 0.16 -17.92
C ASN A 185 10.90 -1.31 -17.75
N GLN A 186 11.94 -1.75 -18.44
CA GLN A 186 12.49 -3.10 -18.32
C GLN A 186 13.05 -3.38 -16.92
N LEU A 187 13.74 -2.42 -16.32
CA LEU A 187 14.21 -2.53 -14.94
C LEU A 187 13.05 -2.62 -13.94
N ASN A 188 11.99 -1.86 -14.16
CA ASN A 188 10.79 -1.94 -13.34
C ASN A 188 10.12 -3.32 -13.47
N GLU A 189 9.99 -3.86 -14.66
CA GLU A 189 9.48 -5.23 -14.90
C GLU A 189 10.36 -6.26 -14.19
N LEU A 190 11.68 -6.15 -14.30
CA LEU A 190 12.63 -7.02 -13.60
C LEU A 190 12.44 -6.96 -12.08
N MET A 191 12.30 -5.77 -11.50
CA MET A 191 12.05 -5.61 -10.06
C MET A 191 10.70 -6.20 -9.64
N MET A 192 9.70 -6.13 -10.50
CA MET A 192 8.39 -6.76 -10.28
C MET A 192 8.51 -8.30 -10.26
N GLU A 193 9.23 -8.89 -11.19
CA GLU A 193 9.45 -10.34 -11.21
C GLU A 193 10.30 -10.79 -10.01
N MET A 194 11.31 -10.01 -9.62
CA MET A 194 12.05 -10.27 -8.37
C MET A 194 11.14 -10.22 -7.14
N THR A 195 10.21 -9.28 -7.10
CA THR A 195 9.22 -9.17 -6.02
C THR A 195 8.32 -10.42 -6.00
N ASN A 196 7.84 -10.88 -7.15
CA ASN A 196 7.05 -12.11 -7.26
C ASN A 196 7.84 -13.33 -6.77
N LEU A 197 9.12 -13.42 -7.12
CA LEU A 197 10.02 -14.50 -6.69
C LEU A 197 10.16 -14.51 -5.15
N VAL A 198 10.43 -13.36 -4.56
CA VAL A 198 10.54 -13.22 -3.08
C VAL A 198 9.19 -13.51 -2.41
N MET A 199 8.07 -13.04 -2.98
CA MET A 199 6.74 -13.30 -2.44
C MET A 199 6.34 -14.79 -2.47
N ASN A 200 6.91 -15.60 -3.37
CA ASN A 200 6.73 -17.06 -3.34
C ASN A 200 7.31 -17.71 -2.08
N LEU A 201 8.26 -17.07 -1.40
CA LEU A 201 8.83 -17.51 -0.11
C LEU A 201 7.99 -17.02 1.08
N ALA A 202 7.04 -16.09 0.86
CA ALA A 202 6.23 -15.50 1.93
C ALA A 202 5.51 -16.53 2.83
N PRO A 203 4.94 -17.65 2.33
CA PRO A 203 4.30 -18.63 3.20
C PRO A 203 5.23 -19.18 4.29
N ILE A 204 6.50 -19.42 3.95
CA ILE A 204 7.51 -19.94 4.89
C ILE A 204 8.01 -18.82 5.79
N GLY A 205 8.30 -17.65 5.23
CA GLY A 205 8.72 -16.47 6.00
C GLY A 205 7.68 -16.09 7.05
N VAL A 206 6.41 -15.96 6.64
CA VAL A 206 5.27 -15.64 7.53
C VAL A 206 5.10 -16.70 8.62
N PHE A 207 5.14 -17.99 8.26
CA PHE A 207 5.08 -19.08 9.24
C PHE A 207 6.14 -18.93 10.34
N CYS A 208 7.41 -18.76 9.96
CA CYS A 208 8.51 -18.64 10.91
C CYS A 208 8.40 -17.37 11.78
N MET A 209 8.02 -16.25 11.18
CA MET A 209 7.89 -14.97 11.91
C MET A 209 6.75 -15.02 12.93
N ILE A 210 5.59 -15.52 12.52
CA ILE A 210 4.43 -15.66 13.41
C ILE A 210 4.73 -16.69 14.51
N ALA A 211 5.34 -17.83 14.16
CA ALA A 211 5.74 -18.82 15.14
C ALA A 211 6.69 -18.23 16.19
N ARG A 212 7.72 -17.48 15.77
CA ARG A 212 8.65 -16.80 16.69
C ARG A 212 7.92 -15.80 17.59
N THR A 213 7.09 -14.95 17.01
CA THR A 213 6.33 -13.91 17.74
C THR A 213 5.45 -14.53 18.82
N PHE A 214 4.65 -15.54 18.47
CA PHE A 214 3.74 -16.16 19.43
C PHE A 214 4.45 -17.12 20.39
N ALA A 215 5.61 -17.66 20.04
CA ALA A 215 6.46 -18.39 20.98
C ALA A 215 7.01 -17.48 22.10
N ASN A 216 7.34 -16.23 21.78
CA ASN A 216 7.88 -15.26 22.73
C ASN A 216 6.79 -14.49 23.49
N LEU A 217 5.78 -13.95 22.79
CA LEU A 217 4.75 -13.06 23.34
C LEU A 217 3.45 -13.79 23.74
N GLY A 218 3.23 -15.01 23.26
CA GLY A 218 2.02 -15.77 23.52
C GLY A 218 0.75 -15.05 23.05
N PHE A 219 -0.36 -15.22 23.75
CA PHE A 219 -1.65 -14.57 23.44
C PHE A 219 -1.62 -13.04 23.59
N ASN A 220 -0.63 -12.45 24.25
CA ASN A 220 -0.53 -11.01 24.43
C ASN A 220 -0.36 -10.25 23.11
N ALA A 221 0.19 -10.89 22.08
CA ALA A 221 0.31 -10.31 20.74
C ALA A 221 -1.02 -10.28 19.97
N PHE A 222 -1.98 -11.13 20.34
CA PHE A 222 -3.21 -11.33 19.56
C PHE A 222 -4.12 -10.09 19.58
N VAL A 223 -4.35 -9.51 20.77
CA VAL A 223 -5.24 -8.35 20.93
C VAL A 223 -4.73 -7.11 20.19
N PRO A 224 -3.43 -6.73 20.29
CA PRO A 224 -2.87 -5.63 19.49
C PRO A 224 -2.99 -5.84 17.97
N LEU A 225 -2.76 -7.06 17.48
CA LEU A 225 -2.90 -7.37 16.05
C LEU A 225 -4.35 -7.26 15.58
N LEU A 226 -5.33 -7.70 16.38
CA LEU A 226 -6.74 -7.51 16.08
C LEU A 226 -7.13 -6.02 16.08
N LYS A 227 -6.63 -5.25 17.05
CA LYS A 227 -6.84 -3.79 17.10
C LYS A 227 -6.23 -3.11 15.88
N TYR A 228 -5.04 -3.53 15.44
CA TYR A 228 -4.40 -3.04 14.23
C TYR A 228 -5.28 -3.33 13.00
N MET A 229 -5.69 -4.58 12.82
CA MET A 229 -6.57 -4.99 11.72
C MET A 229 -7.90 -4.21 11.72
N GLY A 230 -8.50 -4.06 12.89
CA GLY A 230 -9.71 -3.25 13.08
C GLY A 230 -9.50 -1.79 12.74
N SER A 231 -8.36 -1.20 13.15
CA SER A 231 -8.01 0.20 12.85
C SER A 231 -7.84 0.44 11.35
N VAL A 232 -7.14 -0.45 10.65
CA VAL A 232 -6.98 -0.37 9.18
C VAL A 232 -8.33 -0.50 8.49
N THR A 233 -9.11 -1.53 8.86
CA THR A 233 -10.44 -1.78 8.27
C THR A 233 -11.38 -0.59 8.49
N PHE A 234 -11.39 -0.02 9.70
CA PHE A 234 -12.21 1.14 10.02
C PHE A 234 -11.76 2.39 9.23
N ALA A 235 -10.46 2.65 9.13
CA ALA A 235 -9.95 3.78 8.34
C ALA A 235 -10.27 3.61 6.83
N LEU A 236 -10.16 2.39 6.29
CA LEU A 236 -10.56 2.06 4.92
C LEU A 236 -12.06 2.29 4.70
N PHE A 237 -12.89 1.91 5.67
CA PHE A 237 -14.33 2.16 5.64
C PHE A 237 -14.63 3.66 5.62
N VAL A 238 -14.00 4.44 6.49
CA VAL A 238 -14.16 5.91 6.53
C VAL A 238 -13.74 6.53 5.20
N GLN A 239 -12.60 6.13 4.64
CA GLN A 239 -12.14 6.64 3.34
C GLN A 239 -13.14 6.33 2.23
N CYS A 240 -13.60 5.08 2.13
CA CYS A 240 -14.45 4.60 1.04
C CYS A 240 -15.87 5.17 1.12
N PHE A 241 -16.51 5.06 2.30
CA PHE A 241 -17.95 5.34 2.44
C PHE A 241 -18.26 6.73 3.00
N VAL A 242 -17.27 7.43 3.57
CA VAL A 242 -17.45 8.78 4.06
C VAL A 242 -16.72 9.76 3.15
N ILE A 243 -15.40 9.70 3.08
CA ILE A 243 -14.59 10.70 2.38
C ILE A 243 -14.88 10.72 0.88
N TYR A 244 -14.77 9.58 0.19
CA TYR A 244 -15.04 9.53 -1.24
C TYR A 244 -16.49 9.88 -1.59
N MET A 245 -17.44 9.50 -0.74
CA MET A 245 -18.85 9.79 -0.98
C MET A 245 -19.19 11.27 -0.75
N ILE A 246 -18.55 11.91 0.23
CA ILE A 246 -18.64 13.37 0.43
C ILE A 246 -18.04 14.09 -0.78
N LEU A 247 -16.83 13.72 -1.22
CA LEU A 247 -16.18 14.32 -2.38
C LEU A 247 -17.04 14.17 -3.63
N LEU A 248 -17.54 12.96 -3.91
CA LEU A 248 -18.43 12.71 -5.03
C LEU A 248 -19.65 13.63 -4.98
N PHE A 249 -20.35 13.68 -3.83
CA PHE A 249 -21.53 14.50 -3.67
C PHE A 249 -21.25 16.00 -3.81
N VAL A 250 -20.21 16.50 -3.17
CA VAL A 250 -19.84 17.92 -3.17
C VAL A 250 -19.51 18.40 -4.60
N PHE A 251 -18.69 17.63 -5.32
CA PHE A 251 -18.21 18.05 -6.63
C PHE A 251 -19.15 17.74 -7.77
N THR A 252 -20.00 16.69 -7.67
CA THR A 252 -20.84 16.25 -8.80
C THR A 252 -22.34 16.35 -8.52
N ARG A 253 -22.76 16.43 -7.25
CA ARG A 253 -24.15 16.33 -6.82
C ARG A 253 -24.84 15.01 -7.21
N LEU A 254 -24.05 13.96 -7.49
CA LEU A 254 -24.57 12.62 -7.70
C LEU A 254 -24.93 11.96 -6.36
N ASN A 255 -25.89 11.03 -6.39
CA ASN A 255 -26.28 10.29 -5.21
C ASN A 255 -25.22 9.21 -4.86
N PRO A 256 -24.53 9.32 -3.69
CA PRO A 256 -23.47 8.40 -3.29
C PRO A 256 -23.91 6.94 -3.17
N PHE A 257 -25.10 6.69 -2.61
CA PHE A 257 -25.63 5.32 -2.45
C PHE A 257 -25.88 4.64 -3.79
N ARG A 258 -26.37 5.40 -4.77
CA ARG A 258 -26.58 4.90 -6.13
C ARG A 258 -25.25 4.60 -6.81
N PHE A 259 -24.23 5.43 -6.59
CA PHE A 259 -22.88 5.20 -7.09
C PHE A 259 -22.31 3.90 -6.54
N ILE A 260 -22.30 3.73 -5.23
CA ILE A 260 -21.81 2.49 -4.58
C ILE A 260 -22.56 1.27 -5.10
N LYS A 261 -23.90 1.31 -5.20
CA LYS A 261 -24.68 0.17 -5.71
C LYS A 261 -24.26 -0.23 -7.13
N LYS A 262 -24.00 0.74 -8.00
CA LYS A 262 -23.56 0.48 -9.39
C LYS A 262 -22.12 -0.01 -9.46
N PHE A 263 -21.27 0.46 -8.58
CA PHE A 263 -19.83 0.19 -8.58
C PHE A 263 -19.45 -1.04 -7.74
N PHE A 264 -20.35 -1.52 -6.89
CA PHE A 264 -20.10 -2.67 -5.98
C PHE A 264 -19.55 -3.93 -6.68
N PRO A 265 -20.03 -4.34 -7.88
CA PRO A 265 -19.45 -5.50 -8.56
C PRO A 265 -17.96 -5.35 -8.87
N VAL A 266 -17.49 -4.13 -9.22
CA VAL A 266 -16.07 -3.84 -9.46
C VAL A 266 -15.29 -3.91 -8.15
N MET A 267 -15.85 -3.37 -7.05
CA MET A 267 -15.25 -3.49 -5.72
C MET A 267 -15.09 -4.96 -5.29
N ALA A 268 -16.12 -5.79 -5.50
CA ALA A 268 -16.09 -7.21 -5.18
C ALA A 268 -15.04 -7.97 -6.03
N PHE A 269 -14.91 -7.64 -7.30
CA PHE A 269 -13.89 -8.20 -8.18
C PHE A 269 -12.49 -7.79 -7.73
N ALA A 270 -12.26 -6.52 -7.42
CA ALA A 270 -10.99 -6.02 -6.88
C ALA A 270 -10.61 -6.70 -5.55
N PHE A 271 -11.58 -6.83 -4.66
CA PHE A 271 -11.41 -7.55 -3.39
C PHE A 271 -10.93 -8.99 -3.62
N SER A 272 -11.53 -9.70 -4.57
CA SER A 272 -11.19 -11.10 -4.84
C SER A 272 -9.82 -11.28 -5.51
N THR A 273 -9.43 -10.35 -6.38
CA THR A 273 -8.18 -10.42 -7.15
C THR A 273 -6.99 -9.78 -6.45
N SER A 274 -7.22 -8.81 -5.57
CA SER A 274 -6.20 -7.98 -4.90
C SER A 274 -5.23 -7.31 -5.88
N THR A 275 -5.70 -6.95 -7.08
CA THR A 275 -4.89 -6.24 -8.07
C THR A 275 -5.72 -5.20 -8.81
N SER A 276 -5.29 -3.93 -8.72
CA SER A 276 -5.96 -2.82 -9.42
C SER A 276 -5.86 -2.97 -10.94
N LYS A 277 -4.75 -3.51 -11.44
CA LYS A 277 -4.55 -3.69 -12.89
C LYS A 277 -5.57 -4.63 -13.53
N ALA A 278 -5.95 -5.72 -12.85
CA ALA A 278 -6.94 -6.67 -13.37
C ALA A 278 -8.36 -6.07 -13.43
N THR A 279 -8.64 -5.02 -12.64
CA THR A 279 -9.96 -4.37 -12.60
C THR A 279 -10.14 -3.30 -13.66
N ILE A 280 -9.07 -2.84 -14.32
CA ILE A 280 -9.10 -1.72 -15.26
C ILE A 280 -10.23 -1.83 -16.29
N PRO A 281 -10.36 -2.95 -17.06
CA PRO A 281 -11.41 -3.05 -18.07
C PRO A 281 -12.82 -2.94 -17.46
N MET A 282 -13.09 -3.70 -16.40
CA MET A 282 -14.39 -3.71 -15.73
C MET A 282 -14.73 -2.35 -15.11
N ASN A 283 -13.72 -1.63 -14.60
CA ASN A 283 -13.88 -0.29 -14.05
C ASN A 283 -14.28 0.71 -15.14
N ILE A 284 -13.56 0.72 -16.26
CA ILE A 284 -13.86 1.57 -17.42
C ILE A 284 -15.28 1.31 -17.94
N ASP A 285 -15.64 0.06 -18.20
CA ASP A 285 -16.95 -0.30 -18.73
C ASP A 285 -18.08 0.06 -17.75
N THR A 286 -17.88 -0.17 -16.44
CA THR A 286 -18.89 0.22 -15.42
C THR A 286 -19.07 1.73 -15.34
N LEU A 287 -17.97 2.50 -15.44
CA LEU A 287 -18.04 3.96 -15.43
C LEU A 287 -18.75 4.49 -16.67
N GLU A 288 -18.51 3.93 -17.83
CA GLU A 288 -19.15 4.32 -19.07
C GLU A 288 -20.65 3.95 -19.09
N GLU A 289 -20.96 2.66 -18.89
CA GLU A 289 -22.30 2.12 -19.10
C GLU A 289 -23.28 2.41 -17.93
N LYS A 290 -22.77 2.48 -16.70
CA LYS A 290 -23.61 2.60 -15.50
C LYS A 290 -23.53 3.97 -14.83
N VAL A 291 -22.38 4.62 -14.89
CA VAL A 291 -22.17 5.94 -14.26
C VAL A 291 -22.33 7.07 -15.27
N GLY A 292 -22.06 6.83 -16.55
CA GLY A 292 -22.20 7.79 -17.64
C GLY A 292 -20.96 8.65 -17.85
N VAL A 293 -19.78 8.19 -17.43
CA VAL A 293 -18.50 8.85 -17.72
C VAL A 293 -18.09 8.54 -19.15
N SER A 294 -17.60 9.52 -19.90
CA SER A 294 -17.12 9.27 -21.27
C SER A 294 -15.90 8.33 -21.24
N ARG A 295 -15.85 7.40 -22.21
CA ARG A 295 -14.73 6.45 -22.36
C ARG A 295 -13.40 7.17 -22.54
N LYS A 296 -13.40 8.34 -23.17
CA LYS A 296 -12.23 9.19 -23.36
C LYS A 296 -11.56 9.55 -22.01
N ILE A 297 -12.37 9.91 -21.00
CA ILE A 297 -11.86 10.26 -19.66
C ILE A 297 -11.47 8.98 -18.90
N SER A 298 -12.35 7.97 -18.86
CA SER A 298 -12.12 6.76 -18.06
C SER A 298 -10.94 5.94 -18.57
N SER A 299 -10.75 5.80 -19.89
CA SER A 299 -9.61 5.08 -20.48
C SER A 299 -8.27 5.72 -20.17
N PHE A 300 -8.25 6.99 -19.78
CA PHE A 300 -7.06 7.70 -19.38
C PHE A 300 -6.87 7.67 -17.85
N THR A 301 -7.90 8.07 -17.09
CA THR A 301 -7.77 8.27 -15.64
C THR A 301 -7.67 6.97 -14.85
N ILE A 302 -8.36 5.90 -15.29
CA ILE A 302 -8.36 4.61 -14.55
C ILE A 302 -7.01 3.90 -14.62
N PRO A 303 -6.34 3.73 -15.78
CA PRO A 303 -4.98 3.18 -15.80
C PRO A 303 -3.97 4.04 -15.03
N LEU A 304 -4.11 5.36 -15.07
CA LEU A 304 -3.29 6.29 -14.31
C LEU A 304 -3.50 6.09 -12.80
N GLY A 305 -4.75 6.00 -12.34
CA GLY A 305 -5.11 5.75 -10.94
C GLY A 305 -4.57 4.41 -10.44
N ALA A 306 -4.70 3.35 -11.23
CA ALA A 306 -4.15 2.04 -10.87
C ALA A 306 -2.62 2.04 -10.64
N THR A 307 -1.93 3.13 -10.98
CA THR A 307 -0.49 3.30 -10.80
C THR A 307 -0.13 4.36 -9.76
N ILE A 308 -0.97 5.40 -9.58
CA ILE A 308 -0.67 6.57 -8.75
C ILE A 308 -1.52 6.60 -7.48
N ASN A 309 -2.76 6.15 -7.55
CA ASN A 309 -3.71 6.26 -6.45
C ASN A 309 -3.71 5.01 -5.57
N MET A 310 -2.97 5.04 -4.48
CA MET A 310 -2.84 3.93 -3.52
C MET A 310 -3.31 4.34 -2.11
N ASP A 311 -4.46 5.01 -2.02
CA ASP A 311 -5.03 5.52 -0.76
C ASP A 311 -5.17 4.43 0.30
N GLY A 312 -5.69 3.26 -0.08
CA GLY A 312 -5.82 2.13 0.85
C GLY A 312 -4.49 1.59 1.35
N THR A 313 -3.47 1.56 0.48
CA THR A 313 -2.11 1.18 0.87
C THR A 313 -1.50 2.21 1.82
N SER A 314 -1.68 3.49 1.53
CA SER A 314 -1.21 4.59 2.36
C SER A 314 -1.92 4.64 3.73
N ILE A 315 -3.21 4.26 3.81
CA ILE A 315 -3.92 4.06 5.08
C ILE A 315 -3.24 2.98 5.92
N MET A 316 -2.94 1.84 5.34
CA MET A 316 -2.23 0.78 6.04
C MET A 316 -0.89 1.27 6.57
N GLN A 317 -0.14 2.00 5.76
CA GLN A 317 1.16 2.58 6.17
C GLN A 317 1.00 3.54 7.35
N GLY A 318 0.02 4.44 7.31
CA GLY A 318 -0.27 5.37 8.40
C GLY A 318 -0.63 4.66 9.72
N VAL A 319 -1.50 3.66 9.66
CA VAL A 319 -1.87 2.86 10.84
C VAL A 319 -0.67 2.05 11.35
N ALA A 320 0.12 1.45 10.44
CA ALA A 320 1.27 0.64 10.78
C ALA A 320 2.38 1.45 11.48
N VAL A 321 2.60 2.69 11.06
CA VAL A 321 3.54 3.60 11.71
C VAL A 321 3.12 3.89 13.14
N VAL A 322 1.86 4.24 13.36
CA VAL A 322 1.35 4.50 14.72
C VAL A 322 1.41 3.25 15.58
N PHE A 323 1.03 2.10 15.02
CA PHE A 323 1.12 0.81 15.68
C PHE A 323 2.55 0.47 16.12
N ALA A 324 3.51 0.58 15.21
CA ALA A 324 4.92 0.31 15.50
C ALA A 324 5.49 1.30 16.51
N ALA A 325 5.23 2.59 16.35
CA ALA A 325 5.67 3.63 17.27
C ALA A 325 5.19 3.34 18.71
N GLN A 326 3.92 2.96 18.86
CA GLN A 326 3.34 2.59 20.16
C GLN A 326 3.93 1.28 20.71
N ALA A 327 4.18 0.27 19.88
CA ALA A 327 4.73 -1.02 20.29
C ALA A 327 6.18 -0.91 20.78
N TYR A 328 6.95 0.00 20.19
CA TYR A 328 8.34 0.26 20.58
C TYR A 328 8.51 1.46 21.53
N GLY A 329 7.41 2.06 21.99
CA GLY A 329 7.48 3.23 22.89
C GLY A 329 8.11 4.48 22.26
N ILE A 330 8.15 4.58 20.93
CA ILE A 330 8.74 5.69 20.19
C ILE A 330 7.69 6.79 20.02
N HIS A 331 8.01 8.00 20.45
CA HIS A 331 7.14 9.16 20.27
C HIS A 331 7.44 9.88 18.96
N LEU A 332 6.52 9.76 18.00
CA LEU A 332 6.55 10.55 16.77
C LEU A 332 5.93 11.92 17.06
N GLY A 333 6.74 12.98 17.03
CA GLY A 333 6.24 14.35 17.10
C GLY A 333 5.47 14.73 15.82
N LEU A 334 4.95 15.96 15.78
CA LEU A 334 4.23 16.49 14.60
C LEU A 334 5.08 16.37 13.32
N SER A 335 6.37 16.65 13.41
CA SER A 335 7.33 16.49 12.31
C SER A 335 7.35 15.05 11.76
N GLY A 336 7.39 14.04 12.65
CA GLY A 336 7.34 12.63 12.25
C GLY A 336 6.04 12.28 11.50
N TYR A 337 4.89 12.72 11.98
CA TYR A 337 3.61 12.51 11.29
C TYR A 337 3.54 13.20 9.93
N LEU A 338 4.06 14.44 9.83
CA LEU A 338 4.15 15.12 8.53
C LEU A 338 5.08 14.39 7.56
N THR A 339 6.19 13.84 8.04
CA THR A 339 7.08 12.99 7.24
C THR A 339 6.35 11.73 6.77
N VAL A 340 5.55 11.08 7.61
CA VAL A 340 4.74 9.92 7.20
C VAL A 340 3.75 10.29 6.11
N ILE A 341 3.01 11.40 6.28
CA ILE A 341 2.04 11.87 5.28
C ILE A 341 2.75 12.13 3.95
N ALA A 342 3.86 12.88 3.97
CA ALA A 342 4.61 13.20 2.76
C ALA A 342 5.17 11.93 2.09
N THR A 343 5.85 11.06 2.85
CA THR A 343 6.48 9.85 2.32
C THR A 343 5.46 8.86 1.78
N ALA A 344 4.37 8.60 2.50
CA ALA A 344 3.33 7.67 2.05
C ALA A 344 2.58 8.22 0.82
N THR A 345 2.30 9.53 0.77
CA THR A 345 1.67 10.17 -0.39
C THR A 345 2.56 10.11 -1.62
N LEU A 346 3.85 10.40 -1.48
CA LEU A 346 4.79 10.33 -2.60
C LEU A 346 5.06 8.87 -3.01
N ALA A 347 5.10 7.94 -2.07
CA ALA A 347 5.23 6.52 -2.34
C ALA A 347 4.04 5.93 -3.10
N SER A 348 2.86 6.51 -2.95
CA SER A 348 1.68 6.09 -3.72
C SER A 348 1.88 6.27 -5.22
N VAL A 349 2.65 7.30 -5.62
CA VAL A 349 3.01 7.54 -7.01
C VAL A 349 3.99 6.45 -7.47
N GLY A 350 3.58 5.63 -8.42
CA GLY A 350 4.43 4.56 -8.96
C GLY A 350 4.46 3.27 -8.14
N THR A 351 3.70 3.18 -7.05
CA THR A 351 3.49 1.88 -6.39
C THR A 351 2.71 0.96 -7.33
N ALA A 352 3.32 -0.18 -7.68
CA ALA A 352 2.68 -1.10 -8.60
C ALA A 352 1.39 -1.70 -8.02
N GLY A 353 0.33 -1.74 -8.80
CA GLY A 353 -0.96 -2.35 -8.42
C GLY A 353 -0.92 -3.89 -8.39
N ILE A 354 0.04 -4.47 -7.66
CA ILE A 354 0.21 -5.91 -7.45
C ILE A 354 0.03 -6.28 -5.98
N PRO A 355 -0.35 -7.52 -5.69
CA PRO A 355 -0.58 -7.97 -4.34
C PRO A 355 0.64 -7.79 -3.41
N SER A 356 0.39 -7.34 -2.19
CA SER A 356 1.36 -7.20 -1.08
C SER A 356 2.52 -6.22 -1.33
N VAL A 357 2.53 -5.43 -2.40
CA VAL A 357 3.56 -4.39 -2.64
C VAL A 357 3.58 -3.35 -1.51
N GLY A 358 2.46 -3.14 -0.84
CA GLY A 358 2.34 -2.24 0.30
C GLY A 358 3.31 -2.53 1.44
N LEU A 359 3.69 -3.80 1.66
CA LEU A 359 4.69 -4.17 2.68
C LEU A 359 6.11 -3.71 2.30
N VAL A 360 6.43 -3.73 1.00
CA VAL A 360 7.72 -3.24 0.50
C VAL A 360 7.80 -1.73 0.73
N THR A 361 6.78 -1.00 0.33
CA THR A 361 6.73 0.46 0.51
C THR A 361 6.54 0.88 1.97
N LEU A 362 5.98 0.03 2.83
CA LEU A 362 5.90 0.27 4.27
C LEU A 362 7.28 0.35 4.93
N SER A 363 8.23 -0.49 4.52
CA SER A 363 9.61 -0.41 5.05
C SER A 363 10.27 0.94 4.72
N MET A 364 9.92 1.53 3.59
CA MET A 364 10.35 2.86 3.21
C MET A 364 9.80 3.94 4.17
N VAL A 365 8.50 3.87 4.49
CA VAL A 365 7.88 4.83 5.43
C VAL A 365 8.46 4.67 6.84
N PHE A 366 8.72 3.44 7.28
CA PHE A 366 9.35 3.17 8.59
C PHE A 366 10.76 3.78 8.65
N ASN A 367 11.58 3.54 7.63
CA ASN A 367 12.93 4.10 7.56
C ASN A 367 12.92 5.64 7.58
N ALA A 368 11.94 6.27 6.92
CA ALA A 368 11.84 7.73 6.87
C ALA A 368 11.60 8.37 8.25
N VAL A 369 11.03 7.62 9.20
CA VAL A 369 10.74 8.10 10.57
C VAL A 369 11.55 7.35 11.63
N GLY A 370 12.55 6.56 11.24
CA GLY A 370 13.44 5.85 12.14
C GLY A 370 12.81 4.70 12.92
N LEU A 371 11.71 4.13 12.41
CA LEU A 371 11.07 2.97 13.03
C LEU A 371 11.74 1.65 12.62
N PRO A 372 11.81 0.66 13.52
CA PRO A 372 12.33 -0.67 13.22
C PRO A 372 11.46 -1.37 12.19
N VAL A 373 12.05 -1.80 11.08
CA VAL A 373 11.32 -2.53 10.02
C VAL A 373 10.93 -3.95 10.43
N GLU A 374 11.49 -4.45 11.52
CA GLU A 374 11.16 -5.73 12.14
C GLU A 374 9.68 -5.79 12.56
N ALA A 375 9.07 -4.64 12.89
CA ALA A 375 7.63 -4.55 13.17
C ALA A 375 6.74 -4.97 11.99
N ILE A 376 7.25 -4.89 10.75
CA ILE A 376 6.54 -5.36 9.56
C ILE A 376 6.24 -6.86 9.65
N ALA A 377 7.10 -7.61 10.34
CA ALA A 377 6.92 -9.03 10.59
C ALA A 377 5.56 -9.38 11.21
N LEU A 378 5.14 -8.58 12.19
CA LEU A 378 3.86 -8.76 12.88
C LEU A 378 2.67 -8.51 11.97
N ILE A 379 2.80 -7.52 11.11
CA ILE A 379 1.73 -7.05 10.21
C ILE A 379 1.58 -8.00 9.01
N MET A 380 2.69 -8.55 8.54
CA MET A 380 2.78 -9.35 7.31
C MET A 380 1.84 -10.55 7.33
N GLY A 381 1.67 -11.19 8.50
CA GLY A 381 0.80 -12.35 8.64
C GLY A 381 -0.67 -12.07 8.31
N ILE A 382 -1.15 -10.88 8.63
CA ILE A 382 -2.55 -10.47 8.45
C ILE A 382 -2.75 -9.57 7.22
N ASP A 383 -1.64 -9.16 6.57
CA ASP A 383 -1.66 -8.21 5.46
C ASP A 383 -2.56 -8.65 4.30
N ARG A 384 -2.65 -9.94 4.02
CA ARG A 384 -3.38 -10.44 2.84
C ARG A 384 -4.87 -10.10 2.85
N ILE A 385 -5.53 -10.17 4.01
CA ILE A 385 -6.95 -9.80 4.13
C ILE A 385 -7.09 -8.29 3.93
N LEU A 386 -6.18 -7.54 4.54
CA LEU A 386 -6.16 -6.08 4.43
C LEU A 386 -5.87 -5.63 3.00
N ASP A 387 -5.00 -6.35 2.27
CA ASP A 387 -4.67 -6.08 0.88
C ASP A 387 -5.88 -6.19 -0.06
N MET A 388 -6.75 -7.17 0.17
CA MET A 388 -8.02 -7.32 -0.54
C MET A 388 -8.93 -6.10 -0.33
N LEU A 389 -9.06 -5.64 0.91
CA LEU A 389 -9.85 -4.44 1.27
C LEU A 389 -9.22 -3.17 0.68
N ARG A 390 -7.90 -3.01 0.81
CA ARG A 390 -7.16 -1.86 0.27
C ARG A 390 -7.34 -1.72 -1.23
N THR A 391 -7.28 -2.82 -1.96
CA THR A 391 -7.45 -2.82 -3.42
C THR A 391 -8.84 -2.34 -3.80
N ALA A 392 -9.89 -2.80 -3.11
CA ALA A 392 -11.25 -2.32 -3.35
C ALA A 392 -11.38 -0.81 -3.09
N VAL A 393 -10.73 -0.28 -2.06
CA VAL A 393 -10.73 1.16 -1.76
C VAL A 393 -9.96 1.96 -2.81
N ASN A 394 -8.78 1.49 -3.24
CA ASN A 394 -7.98 2.15 -4.27
C ASN A 394 -8.78 2.35 -5.55
N ILE A 395 -9.37 1.28 -6.08
CA ILE A 395 -10.13 1.38 -7.34
C ILE A 395 -11.43 2.19 -7.20
N THR A 396 -11.98 2.28 -5.99
CA THR A 396 -13.13 3.15 -5.72
C THR A 396 -12.72 4.62 -5.76
N GLY A 397 -11.54 4.95 -5.23
CA GLY A 397 -10.93 6.27 -5.35
C GLY A 397 -10.69 6.66 -6.80
N ASP A 398 -10.18 5.73 -7.63
CA ASP A 398 -10.00 5.92 -9.07
C ASP A 398 -11.33 6.29 -9.75
N ALA A 399 -12.38 5.54 -9.45
CA ALA A 399 -13.70 5.74 -10.04
C ALA A 399 -14.34 7.07 -9.60
N VAL A 400 -14.20 7.44 -8.33
CA VAL A 400 -14.70 8.73 -7.80
C VAL A 400 -13.96 9.91 -8.44
N CYS A 401 -12.63 9.86 -8.50
CA CYS A 401 -11.83 10.87 -9.16
C CYS A 401 -12.23 11.04 -10.63
N THR A 402 -12.28 9.92 -11.36
CA THR A 402 -12.68 9.88 -12.77
C THR A 402 -14.06 10.52 -12.99
N THR A 403 -15.03 10.20 -12.12
CA THR A 403 -16.39 10.77 -12.19
C THR A 403 -16.39 12.28 -11.93
N ILE A 404 -15.60 12.74 -10.96
CA ILE A 404 -15.47 14.19 -10.65
C ILE A 404 -14.80 14.92 -11.80
N VAL A 405 -13.69 14.39 -12.33
CA VAL A 405 -12.97 14.97 -13.46
C VAL A 405 -13.85 15.02 -14.73
N ALA A 406 -14.59 13.95 -15.01
CA ALA A 406 -15.54 13.92 -16.12
C ALA A 406 -16.63 14.98 -15.96
N HIS A 407 -17.20 15.12 -14.76
CA HIS A 407 -18.20 16.15 -14.49
C HIS A 407 -17.64 17.57 -14.72
N GLN A 408 -16.44 17.86 -14.22
CA GLN A 408 -15.79 19.16 -14.37
C GLN A 408 -15.42 19.49 -15.83
N ASN A 409 -15.29 18.49 -16.69
CA ASN A 409 -15.01 18.66 -18.11
C ASN A 409 -16.25 18.51 -19.01
N LYS A 410 -17.45 18.42 -18.42
CA LYS A 410 -18.72 18.23 -19.11
C LYS A 410 -18.83 16.92 -19.92
N GLU A 411 -18.09 15.91 -19.48
CA GLU A 411 -17.98 14.57 -20.08
C GLU A 411 -18.72 13.51 -19.22
N LEU A 412 -19.72 13.94 -18.42
CA LEU A 412 -20.56 13.08 -17.59
C LEU A 412 -22.01 13.14 -18.04
N ASN A 413 -22.55 12.02 -18.52
CA ASN A 413 -23.97 11.88 -18.87
C ASN A 413 -24.79 11.49 -17.63
N ARG A 414 -25.55 12.46 -17.08
CA ARG A 414 -26.36 12.23 -15.88
C ARG A 414 -27.60 11.36 -16.15
N GLU A 415 -28.08 11.27 -17.38
CA GLU A 415 -29.22 10.40 -17.71
C GLU A 415 -28.85 8.95 -17.52
N VAL A 416 -27.65 8.50 -17.99
CA VAL A 416 -27.13 7.17 -17.77
C VAL A 416 -27.01 6.87 -16.27
N PHE A 417 -26.53 7.83 -15.48
CA PHE A 417 -26.46 7.65 -14.02
C PHE A 417 -27.84 7.50 -13.37
N ASN A 418 -28.85 8.22 -13.88
CA ASN A 418 -30.19 8.23 -13.29
C ASN A 418 -31.09 7.10 -13.76
N HIS A 419 -30.80 6.47 -14.90
CA HIS A 419 -31.53 5.29 -15.34
C HIS A 419 -31.29 4.11 -14.39
N LYS A 420 -32.37 3.39 -14.06
CA LYS A 420 -32.23 2.10 -13.36
C LYS A 420 -31.53 1.12 -14.32
N PRO A 421 -30.67 0.22 -13.81
CA PRO A 421 -30.16 -0.89 -14.63
C PRO A 421 -31.37 -1.62 -15.23
N ILE A 422 -31.37 -1.82 -16.54
CA ILE A 422 -32.29 -2.77 -17.17
C ILE A 422 -31.84 -4.11 -16.62
N GLU A 423 -32.70 -4.74 -15.78
CA GLU A 423 -32.49 -6.12 -15.35
C GLU A 423 -32.53 -6.97 -16.62
N THR A 424 -31.37 -7.38 -17.10
CA THR A 424 -31.27 -8.39 -18.15
C THR A 424 -31.78 -9.70 -17.58
N LYS A 425 -32.73 -10.32 -18.30
CA LYS A 425 -33.41 -11.58 -17.96
C LYS A 425 -32.46 -12.82 -17.95
N GLU A 426 -31.26 -12.70 -17.49
CA GLU A 426 -30.31 -13.82 -17.34
C GLU A 426 -30.04 -14.20 -15.88
N ASP A 427 -30.73 -13.57 -14.91
CA ASP A 427 -30.65 -13.91 -13.47
C ASP A 427 -31.94 -14.59 -12.94
N GLN A 428 -32.64 -15.35 -13.79
CA GLN A 428 -33.70 -16.27 -13.36
C GLN A 428 -33.34 -17.71 -13.53
#